data_527257e6da29cc401ef58ca223aad771
#
_entry.id   527257e6da29cc401ef58ca223aad771
#
_cell.length_a   1.000
_cell.length_b   1.000
_cell.length_c   1.000
_cell.angle_alpha   90.00
_cell.angle_beta   90.00
_cell.angle_gamma   90.00
#
_symmetry.space_group_name_H-M   'P 1'
#
loop_
_entity.id
_entity.type
_entity.pdbx_description
1 polymer ?
#
loop_
_entity_poly.entity_id
_entity_poly.type
_entity_poly.pdbx_seq_one_letter_code
_entity_poly.pdbx_strand_id
1 'polypeptide(L)'
;MTADLVRKALDYSQTVLSKHNRKAGDTVHEHSTRVYQILKNNNVQDEITLSAAILHPIYEYSKDTKVVRELFGEEVAQIVRNYNLLSRSNVDQDTPKAFNEAFIMQAYINMAKDIRTLVIRIADRKDNLDTVFAFEKEKRIEVANKALNLYAPLAKIAGFSKISIGLEDESFKLLNPSEYYKIEQDLILNSEKYHKALTEVSALIKSLLRESNIESHISQRIKSRYGIYKKSLRGPVRDKLGLRVVVNTIEQCYAAESLLKNLFDTYEDLRDDYISKPRPSGYRSIHNTLKVEKGVDMEVQIRTHEMHQYSEFGPASHLIYKLGDKGATSLAYEKFKNYTKENELWYKELSFWKVRSGTAESFNHKAPFSKNVYAFTPKGDIVELPKGASLVDFAYSVHSSLGDKCVGGHVNQKYVSLNYLIQDGDYVEIKTTNKVNANRDWLKFAITKRAKEHIRKNLLRNLVKK
;
A
#
# COMPACT_ATOMS: atom_id res chain seq x y z
N MET A 1 25.86 -16.54 -9.70
CA MET A 1 24.94 -16.04 -10.77
C MET A 1 23.98 -14.96 -10.30
N THR A 2 23.69 -14.86 -9.02
CA THR A 2 22.59 -14.03 -8.46
C THR A 2 22.94 -12.56 -8.26
N ALA A 3 24.16 -12.18 -7.91
CA ALA A 3 24.59 -10.78 -7.79
C ALA A 3 24.78 -10.04 -9.14
N ASP A 4 24.63 -10.75 -10.25
CA ASP A 4 24.93 -10.23 -11.58
C ASP A 4 23.77 -9.39 -12.17
N LEU A 5 22.49 -9.78 -11.92
CA LEU A 5 21.34 -9.08 -12.50
C LEU A 5 21.18 -7.67 -11.93
N VAL A 6 21.27 -7.53 -10.61
CA VAL A 6 21.17 -6.24 -9.91
C VAL A 6 22.35 -5.32 -10.30
N ARG A 7 23.57 -5.86 -10.37
CA ARG A 7 24.75 -5.11 -10.82
C ARG A 7 24.56 -4.60 -12.24
N LYS A 8 24.14 -5.47 -13.15
CA LYS A 8 23.84 -5.12 -14.53
C LYS A 8 22.78 -4.04 -14.65
N ALA A 9 21.75 -4.08 -13.78
CA ALA A 9 20.71 -3.05 -13.73
C ALA A 9 21.25 -1.70 -13.24
N LEU A 10 22.15 -1.69 -12.24
CA LEU A 10 22.83 -0.48 -11.77
C LEU A 10 23.70 0.13 -12.87
N ASP A 11 24.54 -0.66 -13.54
CA ASP A 11 25.43 -0.21 -14.61
C ASP A 11 24.62 0.38 -15.79
N TYR A 12 23.54 -0.29 -16.18
CA TYR A 12 22.65 0.20 -17.24
C TYR A 12 21.91 1.47 -16.83
N SER A 13 21.38 1.53 -15.62
CA SER A 13 20.75 2.72 -15.05
C SER A 13 21.73 3.90 -14.99
N GLN A 14 22.98 3.68 -14.56
CA GLN A 14 24.04 4.68 -14.57
C GLN A 14 24.25 5.26 -15.97
N THR A 15 24.32 4.40 -16.99
CA THR A 15 24.57 4.82 -18.37
C THR A 15 23.44 5.67 -18.95
N VAL A 16 22.19 5.30 -18.65
CA VAL A 16 21.01 5.92 -19.28
C VAL A 16 20.45 7.07 -18.43
N LEU A 17 20.30 6.88 -17.10
CA LEU A 17 19.52 7.76 -16.22
C LEU A 17 20.37 8.86 -15.56
N SER A 18 21.69 8.73 -15.48
CA SER A 18 22.56 9.77 -14.88
C SER A 18 22.62 11.07 -15.67
N LYS A 19 22.19 11.04 -16.94
CA LYS A 19 22.11 12.21 -17.82
C LYS A 19 20.88 13.08 -17.57
N HIS A 20 19.96 12.63 -16.74
CA HIS A 20 18.68 13.27 -16.49
C HIS A 20 18.60 13.70 -15.01
N ASN A 21 18.37 14.99 -14.79
CA ASN A 21 18.23 15.57 -13.45
C ASN A 21 16.75 15.67 -13.04
N ARG A 22 16.50 15.43 -11.77
CA ARG A 22 15.21 15.68 -11.11
C ARG A 22 15.13 17.14 -10.63
N LYS A 23 13.91 17.59 -10.33
CA LYS A 23 13.70 18.93 -9.70
C LYS A 23 14.36 19.03 -8.31
N ALA A 24 14.63 17.91 -7.65
CA ALA A 24 15.33 17.86 -6.37
C ALA A 24 16.85 18.14 -6.49
N GLY A 25 17.37 18.23 -7.72
CA GLY A 25 18.80 18.51 -8.01
C GLY A 25 19.63 17.24 -8.18
N ASP A 26 19.12 16.08 -7.82
CA ASP A 26 19.75 14.77 -8.00
C ASP A 26 19.45 14.18 -9.39
N THR A 27 20.22 13.19 -9.78
CA THR A 27 19.97 12.46 -11.04
C THR A 27 18.87 11.41 -10.88
N VAL A 28 18.23 11.03 -11.98
CA VAL A 28 17.24 9.93 -11.99
C VAL A 28 17.88 8.60 -11.58
N HIS A 29 19.17 8.39 -11.88
CA HIS A 29 19.93 7.23 -11.42
C HIS A 29 20.08 7.20 -9.90
N GLU A 30 20.44 8.32 -9.26
CA GLU A 30 20.57 8.41 -7.81
C GLU A 30 19.23 8.11 -7.11
N HIS A 31 18.13 8.66 -7.62
CA HIS A 31 16.79 8.34 -7.16
C HIS A 31 16.49 6.84 -7.24
N SER A 32 16.71 6.23 -8.42
CA SER A 32 16.46 4.80 -8.62
C SER A 32 17.28 3.94 -7.66
N THR A 33 18.54 4.36 -7.43
CA THR A 33 19.44 3.68 -6.49
C THR A 33 18.93 3.77 -5.05
N ARG A 34 18.39 4.94 -4.63
CA ARG A 34 17.77 5.06 -3.29
C ARG A 34 16.50 4.22 -3.16
N VAL A 35 15.65 4.17 -4.21
CA VAL A 35 14.47 3.28 -4.22
C VAL A 35 14.88 1.82 -4.04
N TYR A 36 15.90 1.36 -4.74
CA TYR A 36 16.50 0.05 -4.54
C TYR A 36 16.99 -0.15 -3.09
N GLN A 37 17.71 0.82 -2.52
CA GLN A 37 18.21 0.74 -1.15
C GLN A 37 17.08 0.68 -0.11
N ILE A 38 16.01 1.47 -0.30
CA ILE A 38 14.82 1.41 0.55
C ILE A 38 14.27 -0.03 0.59
N LEU A 39 14.12 -0.67 -0.56
CA LEU A 39 13.63 -2.05 -0.61
C LEU A 39 14.59 -3.05 0.02
N LYS A 40 15.89 -2.95 -0.26
CA LYS A 40 16.92 -3.81 0.32
C LYS A 40 16.97 -3.70 1.84
N ASN A 41 16.91 -2.47 2.39
CA ASN A 41 16.88 -2.22 3.82
C ASN A 41 15.59 -2.69 4.50
N ASN A 42 14.55 -2.98 3.72
CA ASN A 42 13.30 -3.58 4.16
C ASN A 42 13.20 -5.08 3.81
N ASN A 43 14.35 -5.76 3.70
CA ASN A 43 14.51 -7.20 3.52
C ASN A 43 13.93 -7.75 2.20
N VAL A 44 13.75 -6.94 1.17
CA VAL A 44 13.47 -7.46 -0.17
C VAL A 44 14.76 -8.05 -0.72
N GLN A 45 14.75 -9.36 -1.02
CA GLN A 45 15.91 -10.12 -1.51
C GLN A 45 15.72 -10.58 -2.96
N ASP A 46 14.52 -10.51 -3.50
CA ASP A 46 14.21 -10.90 -4.89
C ASP A 46 14.91 -9.96 -5.87
N GLU A 47 15.88 -10.51 -6.61
CA GLU A 47 16.70 -9.76 -7.57
C GLU A 47 15.90 -9.20 -8.74
N ILE A 48 14.82 -9.85 -9.12
CA ILE A 48 13.92 -9.38 -10.18
C ILE A 48 13.23 -8.09 -9.71
N THR A 49 12.69 -8.09 -8.49
CA THR A 49 12.10 -6.89 -7.86
C THR A 49 13.12 -5.78 -7.69
N LEU A 50 14.32 -6.09 -7.20
CA LEU A 50 15.39 -5.11 -6.99
C LEU A 50 15.89 -4.52 -8.31
N SER A 51 16.06 -5.34 -9.34
CA SER A 51 16.44 -4.88 -10.69
C SER A 51 15.33 -4.03 -11.32
N ALA A 52 14.07 -4.42 -11.17
CA ALA A 52 12.93 -3.63 -11.63
C ALA A 52 12.82 -2.29 -10.88
N ALA A 53 13.18 -2.25 -9.58
CA ALA A 53 13.22 -1.02 -8.81
C ALA A 53 14.29 -0.04 -9.30
N ILE A 54 15.47 -0.53 -9.70
CA ILE A 54 16.52 0.28 -10.31
C ILE A 54 16.08 0.81 -11.69
N LEU A 55 15.33 0.03 -12.44
CA LEU A 55 14.92 0.32 -13.81
C LEU A 55 13.53 0.97 -13.92
N HIS A 56 12.84 1.22 -12.81
CA HIS A 56 11.43 1.65 -12.84
C HIS A 56 11.14 2.91 -13.67
N PRO A 57 12.02 3.93 -13.75
CA PRO A 57 11.75 5.13 -14.53
C PRO A 57 12.24 5.03 -15.98
N ILE A 58 12.87 3.91 -16.36
CA ILE A 58 13.61 3.81 -17.64
C ILE A 58 12.75 4.14 -18.87
N TYR A 59 11.46 3.77 -18.87
CA TYR A 59 10.54 4.02 -19.99
C TYR A 59 10.10 5.48 -20.14
N GLU A 60 10.44 6.33 -19.19
CA GLU A 60 10.25 7.78 -19.32
C GLU A 60 11.41 8.44 -20.09
N TYR A 61 12.59 7.81 -20.07
CA TYR A 61 13.84 8.36 -20.59
C TYR A 61 14.45 7.59 -21.76
N SER A 62 14.07 6.33 -21.96
CA SER A 62 14.52 5.50 -23.08
C SER A 62 13.43 5.36 -24.14
N LYS A 63 13.80 5.58 -25.41
CA LYS A 63 12.91 5.35 -26.56
C LYS A 63 12.74 3.87 -26.89
N ASP A 64 13.73 3.04 -26.53
CA ASP A 64 13.72 1.61 -26.81
C ASP A 64 13.21 0.82 -25.60
N THR A 65 11.94 0.46 -25.65
CA THR A 65 11.28 -0.33 -24.60
C THR A 65 11.59 -1.83 -24.68
N LYS A 66 12.24 -2.30 -25.76
CA LYS A 66 12.60 -3.73 -25.92
C LYS A 66 13.89 -4.09 -25.18
N VAL A 67 14.79 -3.14 -25.03
CA VAL A 67 16.11 -3.33 -24.40
C VAL A 67 16.00 -3.90 -22.98
N VAL A 68 15.01 -3.43 -22.18
CA VAL A 68 14.83 -3.97 -20.82
C VAL A 68 14.50 -5.47 -20.86
N ARG A 69 13.68 -5.91 -21.80
CA ARG A 69 13.34 -7.32 -21.98
C ARG A 69 14.55 -8.16 -22.46
N GLU A 70 15.31 -7.63 -23.37
CA GLU A 70 16.47 -8.32 -23.95
C GLU A 70 17.62 -8.45 -22.94
N LEU A 71 17.87 -7.42 -22.14
CA LEU A 71 18.96 -7.41 -21.16
C LEU A 71 18.61 -8.03 -19.82
N PHE A 72 17.36 -7.92 -19.35
CA PHE A 72 16.94 -8.26 -17.99
C PHE A 72 15.81 -9.30 -17.93
N GLY A 73 15.31 -9.73 -19.08
CA GLY A 73 14.26 -10.73 -19.19
C GLY A 73 12.83 -10.18 -19.14
N GLU A 74 11.88 -11.03 -19.52
CA GLU A 74 10.46 -10.64 -19.65
C GLU A 74 9.85 -10.23 -18.31
N GLU A 75 10.23 -10.86 -17.21
CA GLU A 75 9.64 -10.64 -15.89
C GLU A 75 10.00 -9.24 -15.35
N VAL A 76 11.25 -8.84 -15.40
CA VAL A 76 11.70 -7.46 -15.06
C VAL A 76 11.01 -6.45 -15.97
N ALA A 77 10.99 -6.69 -17.28
CA ALA A 77 10.34 -5.80 -18.24
C ALA A 77 8.85 -5.64 -17.98
N GLN A 78 8.16 -6.71 -17.54
CA GLN A 78 6.73 -6.66 -17.21
C GLN A 78 6.46 -5.81 -15.96
N ILE A 79 7.28 -5.97 -14.90
CA ILE A 79 7.15 -5.16 -13.68
C ILE A 79 7.37 -3.68 -13.99
N VAL A 80 8.41 -3.34 -14.76
CA VAL A 80 8.71 -1.96 -15.16
C VAL A 80 7.60 -1.37 -16.04
N ARG A 81 7.01 -2.16 -16.97
CA ARG A 81 5.84 -1.73 -17.75
C ARG A 81 4.62 -1.45 -16.85
N ASN A 82 4.32 -2.34 -15.93
CA ASN A 82 3.22 -2.18 -14.99
C ASN A 82 3.43 -0.94 -14.11
N TYR A 83 4.66 -0.73 -13.64
CA TYR A 83 5.01 0.47 -12.88
C TYR A 83 4.77 1.75 -13.69
N ASN A 84 5.20 1.79 -14.95
CA ASN A 84 5.03 2.95 -15.82
C ASN A 84 3.53 3.23 -16.10
N LEU A 85 2.71 2.19 -16.29
CA LEU A 85 1.25 2.35 -16.39
C LEU A 85 0.66 2.92 -15.11
N LEU A 86 1.07 2.40 -13.95
CA LEU A 86 0.63 2.87 -12.64
C LEU A 86 1.07 4.33 -12.36
N SER A 87 2.28 4.73 -12.79
CA SER A 87 2.78 6.09 -12.57
C SER A 87 2.11 7.14 -13.46
N ARG A 88 1.68 6.76 -14.65
CA ARG A 88 0.95 7.63 -15.60
C ARG A 88 -0.54 7.76 -15.29
N SER A 89 -1.06 6.90 -14.41
CA SER A 89 -2.45 6.99 -14.00
C SER A 89 -2.67 8.26 -13.17
N ASN A 90 -3.69 9.04 -13.53
CA ASN A 90 -4.10 10.23 -12.79
C ASN A 90 -4.95 9.89 -11.56
N VAL A 91 -4.89 8.65 -11.07
CA VAL A 91 -5.61 8.22 -9.85
C VAL A 91 -5.37 9.20 -8.69
N ASP A 92 -4.18 9.84 -8.69
CA ASP A 92 -3.79 10.82 -7.68
C ASP A 92 -4.36 12.23 -7.92
N GLN A 93 -4.73 12.60 -9.15
CA GLN A 93 -5.00 14.01 -9.51
C GLN A 93 -6.48 14.29 -9.76
N ASP A 94 -7.19 13.36 -10.42
CA ASP A 94 -8.55 13.59 -10.93
C ASP A 94 -9.64 12.80 -10.18
N THR A 95 -9.30 12.24 -8.99
CA THR A 95 -10.30 11.49 -8.22
C THR A 95 -11.33 12.48 -7.68
N PRO A 96 -12.62 12.37 -8.06
CA PRO A 96 -13.67 13.20 -7.49
C PRO A 96 -13.64 13.13 -5.97
N LYS A 97 -13.90 14.25 -5.27
CA LYS A 97 -13.98 14.30 -3.80
C LYS A 97 -14.95 13.27 -3.19
N ALA A 98 -15.79 12.65 -4.02
CA ALA A 98 -16.71 11.59 -3.65
C ALA A 98 -16.08 10.20 -3.49
N PHE A 99 -14.88 9.96 -4.04
CA PHE A 99 -14.18 8.68 -3.88
C PHE A 99 -13.40 8.67 -2.56
N ASN A 100 -13.67 7.67 -1.74
CA ASN A 100 -12.92 7.51 -0.50
C ASN A 100 -11.53 6.92 -0.77
N GLU A 101 -10.61 7.11 0.17
CA GLU A 101 -9.22 6.61 0.08
C GLU A 101 -9.14 5.08 -0.09
N ALA A 102 -10.13 4.35 0.41
CA ALA A 102 -10.23 2.90 0.26
C ALA A 102 -10.41 2.49 -1.20
N PHE A 103 -11.22 3.26 -1.95
CA PHE A 103 -11.39 3.08 -3.38
C PHE A 103 -10.08 3.29 -4.14
N ILE A 104 -9.38 4.40 -3.84
CA ILE A 104 -8.09 4.73 -4.46
C ILE A 104 -7.07 3.61 -4.20
N MET A 105 -7.02 3.10 -2.96
CA MET A 105 -6.14 1.98 -2.62
C MET A 105 -6.46 0.71 -3.39
N GLN A 106 -7.73 0.35 -3.51
CA GLN A 106 -8.13 -0.84 -4.27
C GLN A 106 -7.79 -0.67 -5.76
N ALA A 107 -7.96 0.55 -6.29
CA ALA A 107 -7.55 0.87 -7.66
C ALA A 107 -6.05 0.66 -7.86
N TYR A 108 -5.20 1.13 -6.93
CA TYR A 108 -3.76 0.89 -6.97
C TYR A 108 -3.40 -0.59 -6.91
N ILE A 109 -4.03 -1.35 -6.01
CA ILE A 109 -3.81 -2.80 -5.89
C ILE A 109 -4.18 -3.50 -7.20
N ASN A 110 -5.34 -3.16 -7.79
CA ASN A 110 -5.79 -3.78 -9.04
C ASN A 110 -4.91 -3.39 -10.24
N MET A 111 -4.47 -2.13 -10.32
CA MET A 111 -3.60 -1.65 -11.40
C MET A 111 -2.19 -2.23 -11.35
N ALA A 112 -1.68 -2.47 -10.16
CA ALA A 112 -0.32 -2.98 -10.01
C ALA A 112 -0.13 -4.33 -10.71
N LYS A 113 -1.16 -5.17 -10.78
CA LYS A 113 -1.19 -6.53 -11.39
C LYS A 113 -0.13 -7.48 -10.84
N ASP A 114 0.84 -6.95 -10.13
CA ASP A 114 1.93 -7.65 -9.47
C ASP A 114 2.27 -6.89 -8.19
N ILE A 115 2.34 -7.59 -7.07
CA ILE A 115 2.65 -6.99 -5.76
C ILE A 115 4.01 -6.27 -5.77
N ARG A 116 4.96 -6.76 -6.55
CA ARG A 116 6.28 -6.16 -6.70
C ARG A 116 6.20 -4.75 -7.29
N THR A 117 5.30 -4.54 -8.26
CA THR A 117 5.01 -3.20 -8.82
C THR A 117 4.53 -2.23 -7.74
N LEU A 118 3.61 -2.69 -6.87
CA LEU A 118 3.08 -1.88 -5.77
C LEU A 118 4.18 -1.54 -4.76
N VAL A 119 5.01 -2.52 -4.41
CA VAL A 119 6.12 -2.35 -3.47
C VAL A 119 7.17 -1.36 -3.98
N ILE A 120 7.52 -1.43 -5.26
CA ILE A 120 8.40 -0.44 -5.92
C ILE A 120 7.76 0.95 -5.87
N ARG A 121 6.45 1.05 -6.15
CA ARG A 121 5.73 2.34 -6.08
C ARG A 121 5.74 2.95 -4.69
N ILE A 122 5.55 2.15 -3.64
CA ILE A 122 5.61 2.60 -2.25
C ILE A 122 7.02 3.12 -1.91
N ALA A 123 8.07 2.42 -2.32
CA ALA A 123 9.46 2.83 -2.09
C ALA A 123 9.82 4.11 -2.86
N ASP A 124 9.37 4.24 -4.12
CA ASP A 124 9.48 5.46 -4.91
C ASP A 124 8.81 6.66 -4.20
N ARG A 125 7.59 6.46 -3.68
CA ARG A 125 6.88 7.52 -2.96
C ARG A 125 7.56 7.91 -1.65
N LYS A 126 8.21 6.97 -0.97
CA LYS A 126 9.05 7.27 0.20
C LYS A 126 10.24 8.15 -0.17
N ASP A 127 10.98 7.81 -1.24
CA ASP A 127 12.09 8.66 -1.70
C ASP A 127 11.63 10.04 -2.18
N ASN A 128 10.49 10.12 -2.88
CA ASN A 128 9.91 11.38 -3.31
C ASN A 128 9.50 12.27 -2.12
N LEU A 129 9.01 11.68 -1.03
CA LEU A 129 8.70 12.42 0.20
C LEU A 129 9.98 12.90 0.90
N ASP A 130 11.03 12.08 0.94
CA ASP A 130 12.31 12.43 1.56
C ASP A 130 13.03 13.59 0.82
N THR A 131 12.79 13.70 -0.49
CA THR A 131 13.38 14.75 -1.35
C THR A 131 12.43 15.91 -1.65
N VAL A 132 11.29 15.99 -0.95
CA VAL A 132 10.20 16.95 -1.26
C VAL A 132 10.56 18.42 -1.00
N PHE A 133 11.61 18.69 -0.24
CA PHE A 133 12.02 20.05 0.15
C PHE A 133 12.43 20.94 -1.04
N ALA A 134 12.75 20.37 -2.18
CA ALA A 134 13.03 21.08 -3.42
C ALA A 134 11.78 21.70 -4.09
N PHE A 135 10.60 21.39 -3.61
CA PHE A 135 9.34 21.88 -4.18
C PHE A 135 8.74 23.02 -3.35
N GLU A 136 7.85 23.80 -3.98
CA GLU A 136 7.06 24.84 -3.33
C GLU A 136 6.18 24.25 -2.22
N LYS A 137 5.82 25.11 -1.24
CA LYS A 137 5.11 24.70 -0.01
C LYS A 137 3.80 23.94 -0.31
N GLU A 138 3.02 24.39 -1.26
CA GLU A 138 1.74 23.81 -1.66
C GLU A 138 1.95 22.38 -2.17
N LYS A 139 2.99 22.17 -2.98
CA LYS A 139 3.34 20.86 -3.51
C LYS A 139 3.85 19.91 -2.42
N ARG A 140 4.63 20.42 -1.45
CA ARG A 140 5.06 19.62 -0.28
C ARG A 140 3.87 19.13 0.51
N ILE A 141 2.88 19.97 0.76
CA ILE A 141 1.65 19.64 1.50
C ILE A 141 0.84 18.57 0.71
N GLU A 142 0.70 18.73 -0.59
CA GLU A 142 0.02 17.75 -1.44
C GLU A 142 0.69 16.36 -1.36
N VAL A 143 2.02 16.32 -1.52
CA VAL A 143 2.81 15.07 -1.45
C VAL A 143 2.69 14.43 -0.07
N ALA A 144 2.80 15.23 1.00
CA ALA A 144 2.67 14.75 2.38
C ALA A 144 1.28 14.19 2.68
N ASN A 145 0.20 14.84 2.22
CA ASN A 145 -1.16 14.33 2.38
C ASN A 145 -1.36 12.99 1.66
N LYS A 146 -0.85 12.85 0.42
CA LYS A 146 -0.91 11.56 -0.31
C LYS A 146 -0.07 10.48 0.37
N ALA A 147 1.11 10.83 0.85
CA ALA A 147 1.97 9.90 1.57
C ALA A 147 1.28 9.39 2.85
N LEU A 148 0.66 10.28 3.63
CA LEU A 148 0.01 9.94 4.88
C LEU A 148 -1.28 9.12 4.68
N ASN A 149 -2.12 9.54 3.73
CA ASN A 149 -3.49 9.03 3.60
C ASN A 149 -3.61 7.84 2.64
N LEU A 150 -2.65 7.67 1.71
CA LEU A 150 -2.68 6.61 0.71
C LEU A 150 -1.49 5.65 0.85
N TYR A 151 -0.25 6.18 0.76
CA TYR A 151 0.92 5.30 0.65
C TYR A 151 1.35 4.66 1.97
N ALA A 152 1.20 5.34 3.11
CA ALA A 152 1.48 4.75 4.41
C ALA A 152 0.53 3.59 4.76
N PRO A 153 -0.81 3.72 4.56
CA PRO A 153 -1.72 2.57 4.69
C PRO A 153 -1.41 1.44 3.70
N LEU A 154 -1.11 1.74 2.43
CA LEU A 154 -0.72 0.73 1.43
C LEU A 154 0.56 -0.02 1.85
N ALA A 155 1.59 0.71 2.33
CA ALA A 155 2.81 0.10 2.83
C ALA A 155 2.54 -0.83 4.01
N LYS A 156 1.64 -0.44 4.92
CA LYS A 156 1.26 -1.26 6.07
C LYS A 156 0.53 -2.54 5.66
N ILE A 157 -0.41 -2.46 4.72
CA ILE A 157 -1.14 -3.62 4.17
C ILE A 157 -0.19 -4.55 3.43
N ALA A 158 0.76 -3.97 2.66
CA ALA A 158 1.80 -4.73 1.98
C ALA A 158 2.87 -5.33 2.92
N GLY A 159 2.80 -5.08 4.25
CA GLY A 159 3.72 -5.62 5.25
C GLY A 159 5.02 -4.82 5.42
N PHE A 160 5.11 -3.63 4.85
CA PHE A 160 6.29 -2.76 4.95
C PHE A 160 6.11 -1.74 6.09
N SER A 161 6.00 -2.24 7.33
CA SER A 161 5.73 -1.42 8.53
C SER A 161 6.75 -0.29 8.73
N LYS A 162 8.04 -0.52 8.45
CA LYS A 162 9.08 0.52 8.57
C LYS A 162 8.89 1.64 7.55
N ILE A 163 8.56 1.30 6.30
CA ILE A 163 8.26 2.30 5.26
C ILE A 163 6.98 3.07 5.62
N SER A 164 5.95 2.37 6.10
CA SER A 164 4.69 2.99 6.56
C SER A 164 4.95 4.03 7.64
N ILE A 165 5.70 3.67 8.69
CA ILE A 165 6.08 4.57 9.79
C ILE A 165 6.88 5.77 9.27
N GLY A 166 7.83 5.55 8.37
CA GLY A 166 8.62 6.63 7.77
C GLY A 166 7.76 7.59 6.95
N LEU A 167 6.80 7.08 6.17
CA LEU A 167 5.83 7.90 5.44
C LEU A 167 4.92 8.70 6.40
N GLU A 168 4.45 8.08 7.48
CA GLU A 168 3.63 8.75 8.51
C GLU A 168 4.41 9.88 9.19
N ASP A 169 5.61 9.63 9.71
CA ASP A 169 6.38 10.60 10.50
C ASP A 169 6.87 11.78 9.65
N GLU A 170 7.40 11.53 8.43
CA GLU A 170 7.85 12.62 7.54
C GLU A 170 6.67 13.46 7.03
N SER A 171 5.53 12.83 6.72
CA SER A 171 4.32 13.57 6.36
C SER A 171 3.82 14.41 7.52
N PHE A 172 3.81 13.86 8.74
CA PHE A 172 3.39 14.60 9.94
C PHE A 172 4.27 15.81 10.21
N LYS A 173 5.60 15.67 10.04
CA LYS A 173 6.56 16.77 10.15
C LYS A 173 6.27 17.92 9.18
N LEU A 174 5.83 17.61 7.96
CA LEU A 174 5.48 18.60 6.94
C LEU A 174 4.11 19.24 7.18
N LEU A 175 3.12 18.43 7.60
CA LEU A 175 1.72 18.88 7.76
C LEU A 175 1.47 19.59 9.08
N ASN A 176 2.14 19.17 10.16
CA ASN A 176 1.98 19.72 11.49
C ASN A 176 3.33 19.83 12.22
N PRO A 177 4.23 20.72 11.76
CA PRO A 177 5.59 20.83 12.30
C PRO A 177 5.62 21.20 13.78
N SER A 178 4.70 22.04 14.26
CA SER A 178 4.64 22.45 15.66
C SER A 178 4.49 21.25 16.61
N GLU A 179 3.50 20.40 16.35
CA GLU A 179 3.26 19.21 17.18
C GLU A 179 4.34 18.15 16.99
N TYR A 180 4.88 18.01 15.77
CA TYR A 180 6.00 17.12 15.51
C TYR A 180 7.21 17.47 16.38
N TYR A 181 7.66 18.73 16.35
CA TYR A 181 8.84 19.16 17.10
C TYR A 181 8.61 19.16 18.61
N LYS A 182 7.40 19.42 19.08
CA LYS A 182 7.05 19.29 20.50
C LYS A 182 7.23 17.84 21.00
N ILE A 183 6.74 16.87 20.22
CA ILE A 183 6.90 15.45 20.55
C ILE A 183 8.37 15.02 20.44
N GLU A 184 9.07 15.50 19.41
CA GLU A 184 10.50 15.23 19.21
C GLU A 184 11.34 15.72 20.37
N GLN A 185 11.08 16.96 20.85
CA GLN A 185 11.75 17.54 22.02
C GLN A 185 11.47 16.73 23.29
N ASP A 186 10.22 16.29 23.54
CA ASP A 186 9.91 15.42 24.68
C ASP A 186 10.69 14.11 24.62
N LEU A 187 10.79 13.48 23.45
CA LEU A 187 11.55 12.25 23.27
C LEU A 187 13.05 12.45 23.47
N ILE A 188 13.62 13.58 23.03
CA ILE A 188 15.04 13.93 23.19
C ILE A 188 15.35 14.20 24.67
N LEU A 189 14.56 15.04 25.32
CA LEU A 189 14.76 15.40 26.74
C LEU A 189 14.67 14.20 27.67
N ASN A 190 13.85 13.22 27.34
CA ASN A 190 13.69 12.00 28.13
C ASN A 190 14.49 10.80 27.59
N SER A 191 15.34 10.98 26.56
CA SER A 191 15.98 9.87 25.84
C SER A 191 16.80 8.97 26.74
N GLU A 192 17.59 9.54 27.65
CA GLU A 192 18.42 8.75 28.60
C GLU A 192 17.55 7.94 29.57
N LYS A 193 16.51 8.57 30.15
CA LYS A 193 15.54 7.92 31.03
C LYS A 193 14.81 6.78 30.30
N TYR A 194 14.37 7.03 29.06
CA TYR A 194 13.65 6.03 28.26
C TYR A 194 14.55 4.86 27.87
N HIS A 195 15.80 5.14 27.50
CA HIS A 195 16.75 4.09 27.14
C HIS A 195 17.12 3.22 28.33
N LYS A 196 17.35 3.84 29.51
CA LYS A 196 17.59 3.13 30.76
C LYS A 196 16.42 2.22 31.11
N ALA A 197 15.19 2.73 31.14
CA ALA A 197 13.99 1.96 31.45
C ALA A 197 13.78 0.77 30.48
N LEU A 198 13.95 1.00 29.16
CA LEU A 198 13.85 -0.08 28.16
C LEU A 198 14.89 -1.18 28.40
N THR A 199 16.12 -0.81 28.72
CA THR A 199 17.23 -1.76 28.94
C THR A 199 17.03 -2.57 30.19
N GLU A 200 16.73 -1.90 31.31
CA GLU A 200 16.56 -2.55 32.63
C GLU A 200 15.35 -3.49 32.62
N VAL A 201 14.17 -3.02 32.13
CA VAL A 201 12.96 -3.85 32.07
C VAL A 201 13.14 -5.00 31.08
N SER A 202 13.77 -4.77 29.94
CA SER A 202 14.07 -5.85 28.97
C SER A 202 14.96 -6.93 29.57
N ALA A 203 16.00 -6.55 30.29
CA ALA A 203 16.92 -7.50 30.98
C ALA A 203 16.20 -8.29 32.07
N LEU A 204 15.40 -7.61 32.90
CA LEU A 204 14.62 -8.23 33.98
C LEU A 204 13.58 -9.25 33.40
N ILE A 205 12.84 -8.89 32.39
CA ILE A 205 11.88 -9.81 31.73
C ILE A 205 12.63 -11.01 31.13
N LYS A 206 13.79 -10.79 30.50
CA LYS A 206 14.56 -11.86 29.90
C LYS A 206 15.07 -12.85 30.95
N SER A 207 15.54 -12.37 32.12
CA SER A 207 15.94 -13.24 33.25
C SER A 207 14.77 -14.06 33.78
N LEU A 208 13.66 -13.39 34.06
CA LEU A 208 12.42 -14.01 34.58
C LEU A 208 11.92 -15.16 33.68
N LEU A 209 11.86 -14.91 32.35
CA LEU A 209 11.40 -15.92 31.39
C LEU A 209 12.39 -17.08 31.28
N ARG A 210 13.70 -16.80 31.35
CA ARG A 210 14.74 -17.85 31.32
C ARG A 210 14.68 -18.73 32.57
N GLU A 211 14.48 -18.16 33.75
CA GLU A 211 14.33 -18.89 35.02
C GLU A 211 13.08 -19.79 35.01
N SER A 212 12.08 -19.40 34.24
CA SER A 212 10.83 -20.17 34.00
C SER A 212 10.94 -21.14 32.83
N ASN A 213 12.12 -21.38 32.25
CA ASN A 213 12.36 -22.22 31.07
C ASN A 213 11.56 -21.77 29.83
N ILE A 214 11.29 -20.47 29.69
CA ILE A 214 10.63 -19.88 28.51
C ILE A 214 11.71 -19.19 27.66
N GLU A 215 12.06 -19.82 26.54
CA GLU A 215 12.92 -19.19 25.53
C GLU A 215 12.21 -18.01 24.89
N SER A 216 12.86 -16.85 24.82
CA SER A 216 12.25 -15.65 24.33
C SER A 216 13.21 -14.75 23.58
N HIS A 217 12.70 -14.07 22.55
CA HIS A 217 13.36 -12.95 21.90
C HIS A 217 12.67 -11.64 22.29
N ILE A 218 13.42 -10.69 22.84
CA ILE A 218 12.89 -9.41 23.29
C ILE A 218 13.45 -8.30 22.40
N SER A 219 12.58 -7.48 21.84
CA SER A 219 12.94 -6.28 21.08
C SER A 219 12.31 -5.03 21.67
N GLN A 220 13.09 -3.94 21.67
CA GLN A 220 12.70 -2.63 22.20
C GLN A 220 12.11 -1.76 21.09
N ARG A 221 11.17 -0.88 21.46
CA ARG A 221 10.53 0.03 20.55
C ARG A 221 10.19 1.36 21.23
N ILE A 222 10.49 2.47 20.56
CA ILE A 222 9.89 3.77 20.82
C ILE A 222 8.83 4.03 19.76
N LYS A 223 7.65 4.47 20.19
CA LYS A 223 6.54 4.78 19.29
C LYS A 223 6.88 5.93 18.37
N SER A 224 6.43 5.88 17.12
CA SER A 224 6.62 6.92 16.12
C SER A 224 5.95 8.25 16.55
N ARG A 225 6.46 9.39 16.06
CA ARG A 225 5.96 10.72 16.43
C ARG A 225 4.50 10.88 16.05
N TYR A 226 4.14 10.46 14.84
CA TYR A 226 2.74 10.46 14.41
C TYR A 226 1.88 9.50 15.23
N GLY A 227 2.42 8.35 15.62
CA GLY A 227 1.74 7.40 16.50
C GLY A 227 1.46 7.98 17.90
N ILE A 228 2.42 8.72 18.47
CA ILE A 228 2.25 9.46 19.73
C ILE A 228 1.18 10.55 19.56
N TYR A 229 1.29 11.37 18.52
CA TYR A 229 0.32 12.43 18.21
C TYR A 229 -1.12 11.88 18.10
N LYS A 230 -1.33 10.85 17.30
CA LYS A 230 -2.66 10.24 17.17
C LYS A 230 -3.25 9.75 18.49
N LYS A 231 -2.43 9.21 19.37
CA LYS A 231 -2.90 8.78 20.71
C LYS A 231 -3.14 9.97 21.64
N SER A 232 -2.31 11.00 21.60
CA SER A 232 -2.48 12.19 22.45
C SER A 232 -3.80 12.92 22.22
N LEU A 233 -4.37 12.84 21.02
CA LEU A 233 -5.70 13.40 20.71
C LEU A 233 -6.85 12.74 21.50
N ARG A 234 -6.61 11.60 22.18
CA ARG A 234 -7.63 10.82 22.90
C ARG A 234 -7.39 10.75 24.39
N GLY A 235 -6.22 11.17 24.83
CA GLY A 235 -5.81 11.11 26.22
C GLY A 235 -4.33 10.85 26.43
N PRO A 236 -3.93 10.58 27.66
CA PRO A 236 -2.51 10.34 27.98
C PRO A 236 -1.91 9.18 27.20
N VAL A 237 -0.72 9.38 26.63
CA VAL A 237 0.01 8.35 25.88
C VAL A 237 0.88 7.54 26.85
N ARG A 238 0.41 6.34 27.20
CA ARG A 238 1.10 5.43 28.14
C ARG A 238 1.98 4.37 27.47
N ASP A 239 2.01 4.33 26.12
CA ASP A 239 2.75 3.38 25.31
C ASP A 239 3.78 4.06 24.40
N LYS A 240 4.42 5.14 24.90
CA LYS A 240 5.55 5.75 24.21
C LYS A 240 6.69 4.75 24.06
N LEU A 241 6.91 3.94 25.11
CA LEU A 241 7.87 2.86 25.16
C LEU A 241 7.15 1.52 25.00
N GLY A 242 7.80 0.59 24.33
CA GLY A 242 7.28 -0.74 24.15
C GLY A 242 8.34 -1.81 24.11
N LEU A 243 8.01 -2.97 24.64
CA LEU A 243 8.78 -4.21 24.48
C LEU A 243 7.93 -5.21 23.69
N ARG A 244 8.61 -5.97 22.88
CA ARG A 244 8.01 -7.10 22.18
C ARG A 244 8.69 -8.36 22.64
N VAL A 245 7.92 -9.24 23.24
CA VAL A 245 8.34 -10.55 23.74
C VAL A 245 7.83 -11.60 22.78
N VAL A 246 8.73 -12.31 22.12
CA VAL A 246 8.41 -13.38 21.18
C VAL A 246 8.81 -14.71 21.82
N VAL A 247 7.85 -15.64 21.90
CA VAL A 247 8.00 -16.97 22.50
C VAL A 247 7.57 -18.06 21.52
N ASN A 248 7.73 -19.34 21.88
CA ASN A 248 7.50 -20.43 20.94
C ASN A 248 6.02 -20.82 20.81
N THR A 249 5.25 -20.84 21.91
CA THR A 249 3.86 -21.34 21.91
C THR A 249 2.86 -20.35 22.50
N ILE A 250 1.57 -20.58 22.25
CA ILE A 250 0.47 -19.75 22.81
C ILE A 250 0.44 -19.89 24.33
N GLU A 251 0.65 -21.09 24.87
CA GLU A 251 0.69 -21.36 26.30
C GLU A 251 1.81 -20.54 26.96
N GLN A 252 2.98 -20.46 26.30
CA GLN A 252 4.09 -19.62 26.78
C GLN A 252 3.75 -18.13 26.72
N CYS A 253 2.89 -17.68 25.80
CA CYS A 253 2.43 -16.29 25.80
C CYS A 253 1.65 -15.95 27.08
N TYR A 254 0.70 -16.81 27.48
CA TYR A 254 -0.08 -16.62 28.71
C TYR A 254 0.76 -16.81 29.97
N ALA A 255 1.68 -17.78 29.99
CA ALA A 255 2.62 -17.97 31.09
C ALA A 255 3.50 -16.74 31.28
N ALA A 256 4.06 -16.19 30.20
CA ALA A 256 4.83 -14.95 30.23
C ALA A 256 3.99 -13.76 30.74
N GLU A 257 2.74 -13.61 30.29
CA GLU A 257 1.84 -12.59 30.82
C GLU A 257 1.65 -12.72 32.34
N SER A 258 1.38 -13.92 32.81
CA SER A 258 1.20 -14.17 34.26
C SER A 258 2.44 -13.79 35.07
N LEU A 259 3.62 -14.16 34.61
CA LEU A 259 4.88 -13.80 35.25
C LEU A 259 5.09 -12.28 35.30
N LEU A 260 4.78 -11.57 34.21
CA LEU A 260 4.89 -10.11 34.16
C LEU A 260 3.93 -9.42 35.10
N LYS A 261 2.69 -9.90 35.24
CA LYS A 261 1.68 -9.36 36.17
C LYS A 261 2.06 -9.58 37.64
N ASN A 262 2.80 -10.63 37.93
CA ASN A 262 3.32 -10.86 39.29
C ASN A 262 4.49 -9.94 39.65
N LEU A 263 5.22 -9.44 38.63
CA LEU A 263 6.39 -8.62 38.83
C LEU A 263 6.12 -7.11 38.74
N PHE A 264 5.16 -6.71 37.91
CA PHE A 264 4.85 -5.30 37.66
C PHE A 264 3.37 -5.00 37.92
N ASP A 265 3.10 -3.81 38.44
CA ASP A 265 1.75 -3.23 38.39
C ASP A 265 1.37 -2.98 36.94
N THR A 266 0.12 -3.31 36.59
CA THR A 266 -0.43 -3.14 35.23
C THR A 266 -1.67 -2.26 35.24
N TYR A 267 -2.02 -1.74 34.06
CA TYR A 267 -3.31 -1.10 33.81
C TYR A 267 -4.27 -2.14 33.21
N GLU A 268 -5.17 -2.71 34.02
CA GLU A 268 -6.08 -3.77 33.56
C GLU A 268 -7.07 -3.28 32.49
N ASP A 269 -7.47 -2.02 32.54
CA ASP A 269 -8.31 -1.37 31.52
C ASP A 269 -7.61 -1.17 30.17
N LEU A 270 -6.30 -1.32 30.11
CA LEU A 270 -5.48 -1.24 28.90
C LEU A 270 -4.97 -2.61 28.42
N ARG A 271 -5.46 -3.71 29.05
CA ARG A 271 -5.14 -5.05 28.59
C ARG A 271 -5.94 -5.41 27.35
N ASP A 272 -5.26 -5.85 26.31
CA ASP A 272 -5.87 -6.39 25.09
C ASP A 272 -5.37 -7.82 24.83
N ASP A 273 -6.28 -8.77 24.67
CA ASP A 273 -5.97 -10.15 24.28
C ASP A 273 -6.43 -10.42 22.85
N TYR A 274 -5.52 -10.13 21.91
CA TYR A 274 -5.75 -10.41 20.50
C TYR A 274 -5.31 -11.84 20.08
N ILE A 275 -4.88 -12.69 21.02
CA ILE A 275 -4.69 -14.11 20.75
C ILE A 275 -6.04 -14.81 20.78
N SER A 276 -6.84 -14.58 21.84
CA SER A 276 -8.18 -15.15 21.99
C SER A 276 -9.20 -14.48 21.06
N LYS A 277 -9.08 -13.16 20.82
CA LYS A 277 -9.95 -12.38 19.94
C LYS A 277 -9.10 -11.62 18.91
N PRO A 278 -8.65 -12.29 17.83
CA PRO A 278 -7.82 -11.66 16.80
C PRO A 278 -8.47 -10.40 16.22
N ARG A 279 -7.64 -9.42 15.89
CA ARG A 279 -8.14 -8.25 15.14
C ARG A 279 -8.65 -8.69 13.77
N PRO A 280 -9.54 -7.91 13.15
CA PRO A 280 -10.00 -8.21 11.79
C PRO A 280 -8.88 -8.40 10.77
N SER A 281 -7.72 -7.75 10.93
CA SER A 281 -6.51 -7.94 10.12
C SER A 281 -5.79 -9.27 10.33
N GLY A 282 -6.26 -10.12 11.22
CA GLY A 282 -5.53 -11.33 11.62
C GLY A 282 -4.38 -11.08 12.61
N TYR A 283 -4.19 -9.83 13.07
CA TYR A 283 -3.18 -9.51 14.07
C TYR A 283 -3.49 -10.20 15.41
N ARG A 284 -2.48 -10.86 15.99
CA ARG A 284 -2.55 -11.61 17.24
C ARG A 284 -1.39 -11.22 18.15
N SER A 285 -1.69 -10.84 19.37
CA SER A 285 -0.72 -10.55 20.45
C SER A 285 -1.48 -10.30 21.75
N ILE A 286 -0.86 -10.53 22.91
CA ILE A 286 -1.35 -10.00 24.18
C ILE A 286 -0.68 -8.67 24.40
N HIS A 287 -1.42 -7.64 24.79
CA HIS A 287 -0.92 -6.31 25.13
C HIS A 287 -1.15 -6.04 26.61
N ASN A 288 -0.11 -5.67 27.32
CA ASN A 288 -0.19 -5.17 28.69
C ASN A 288 0.56 -3.84 28.78
N THR A 289 0.09 -2.92 29.62
CA THR A 289 0.80 -1.69 29.93
C THR A 289 1.31 -1.76 31.36
N LEU A 290 2.64 -1.78 31.50
CA LEU A 290 3.34 -1.86 32.80
C LEU A 290 3.56 -0.47 33.36
N LYS A 291 3.44 -0.32 34.68
CA LYS A 291 3.92 0.84 35.43
C LYS A 291 5.36 0.57 35.86
N VAL A 292 6.32 1.22 35.18
CA VAL A 292 7.76 0.95 35.41
C VAL A 292 8.32 1.86 36.48
N GLU A 293 8.19 3.17 36.29
CA GLU A 293 8.63 4.22 37.20
C GLU A 293 7.61 5.39 37.18
N LYS A 294 7.75 6.30 38.15
CA LYS A 294 6.89 7.50 38.18
C LYS A 294 7.00 8.26 36.86
N GLY A 295 5.90 8.24 36.09
CA GLY A 295 5.77 8.89 34.79
C GLY A 295 6.39 8.14 33.61
N VAL A 296 6.73 6.84 33.77
CA VAL A 296 7.16 5.95 32.69
C VAL A 296 6.29 4.72 32.67
N ASP A 297 5.43 4.66 31.68
CA ASP A 297 4.62 3.48 31.35
C ASP A 297 5.20 2.79 30.12
N MET A 298 5.08 1.46 30.05
CA MET A 298 5.65 0.66 28.97
C MET A 298 4.66 -0.40 28.48
N GLU A 299 4.35 -0.40 27.19
CA GLU A 299 3.54 -1.44 26.57
C GLU A 299 4.42 -2.70 26.36
N VAL A 300 3.93 -3.86 26.79
CA VAL A 300 4.55 -5.15 26.45
C VAL A 300 3.61 -5.94 25.56
N GLN A 301 4.11 -6.30 24.39
CA GLN A 301 3.43 -7.12 23.39
C GLN A 301 3.99 -8.52 23.40
N ILE A 302 3.18 -9.53 23.76
CA ILE A 302 3.59 -10.93 23.84
C ILE A 302 2.93 -11.71 22.74
N ARG A 303 3.72 -12.48 21.98
CA ARG A 303 3.22 -13.25 20.82
C ARG A 303 4.19 -14.38 20.44
N THR A 304 3.69 -15.34 19.64
CA THR A 304 4.56 -16.40 19.10
C THR A 304 5.40 -15.92 17.92
N HIS A 305 6.40 -16.72 17.53
CA HIS A 305 7.21 -16.45 16.32
C HIS A 305 6.34 -16.35 15.06
N GLU A 306 5.33 -17.21 14.91
CA GLU A 306 4.41 -17.17 13.77
C GLU A 306 3.59 -15.87 13.75
N MET A 307 3.01 -15.49 14.89
CA MET A 307 2.28 -14.21 15.04
C MET A 307 3.17 -13.00 14.81
N HIS A 308 4.45 -13.10 15.21
CA HIS A 308 5.44 -12.06 14.98
C HIS A 308 5.73 -11.91 13.49
N GLN A 309 6.01 -13.00 12.78
CA GLN A 309 6.21 -12.98 11.33
C GLN A 309 5.00 -12.42 10.61
N TYR A 310 3.79 -12.86 10.96
CA TYR A 310 2.56 -12.34 10.39
C TYR A 310 2.41 -10.82 10.61
N SER A 311 2.71 -10.34 11.82
CA SER A 311 2.59 -8.91 12.17
C SER A 311 3.65 -8.01 11.52
N GLU A 312 4.89 -8.50 11.38
CA GLU A 312 6.00 -7.72 10.79
C GLU A 312 5.92 -7.66 9.28
N PHE A 313 5.50 -8.76 8.69
CA PHE A 313 5.58 -8.96 7.26
C PHE A 313 4.20 -8.97 6.57
N GLY A 314 3.11 -9.04 7.30
CA GLY A 314 1.74 -9.07 6.78
C GLY A 314 1.49 -10.24 5.81
N PRO A 315 0.25 -10.37 5.33
CA PRO A 315 -0.10 -11.43 4.38
C PRO A 315 0.61 -11.28 3.02
N ALA A 316 0.95 -10.04 2.63
CA ALA A 316 1.61 -9.80 1.35
C ALA A 316 3.10 -10.16 1.38
N SER A 317 3.80 -9.93 2.48
CA SER A 317 5.24 -10.18 2.53
C SER A 317 5.59 -11.63 2.79
N HIS A 318 4.73 -12.39 3.48
CA HIS A 318 4.87 -13.84 3.53
C HIS A 318 4.86 -14.45 2.11
N LEU A 319 4.19 -13.78 1.20
CA LEU A 319 4.16 -14.11 -0.22
C LEU A 319 5.46 -13.68 -0.94
N ILE A 320 6.01 -12.50 -0.63
CA ILE A 320 7.27 -12.01 -1.22
C ILE A 320 8.47 -12.80 -0.68
N TYR A 321 8.44 -13.23 0.58
CA TYR A 321 9.53 -14.04 1.18
C TYR A 321 9.60 -15.46 0.61
N LYS A 322 8.46 -16.04 0.19
CA LYS A 322 8.40 -17.34 -0.49
C LYS A 322 8.72 -17.29 -1.99
N LEU A 323 8.97 -16.10 -2.54
CA LEU A 323 9.23 -15.86 -3.97
C LEU A 323 10.61 -16.33 -4.46
N GLY A 324 11.41 -17.00 -3.62
CA GLY A 324 12.59 -17.74 -4.09
C GLY A 324 12.25 -18.91 -5.03
N ASP A 325 10.98 -19.32 -5.13
CA ASP A 325 10.49 -20.37 -6.03
C ASP A 325 9.87 -19.79 -7.31
N LYS A 326 10.47 -20.11 -8.44
CA LYS A 326 10.00 -19.74 -9.78
C LYS A 326 8.54 -20.18 -9.99
N GLY A 327 7.63 -19.23 -10.16
CA GLY A 327 6.20 -19.47 -10.40
C GLY A 327 5.25 -19.04 -9.28
N ALA A 328 5.76 -18.72 -8.09
CA ALA A 328 4.94 -18.33 -6.95
C ALA A 328 4.37 -16.89 -7.04
N THR A 329 4.92 -16.04 -7.90
CA THR A 329 4.59 -14.59 -8.00
C THR A 329 3.18 -14.31 -8.46
N SER A 330 2.71 -14.95 -9.52
CA SER A 330 1.35 -14.77 -10.03
C SER A 330 0.31 -15.33 -9.04
N LEU A 331 0.58 -16.51 -8.48
CA LEU A 331 -0.27 -17.13 -7.45
C LEU A 331 -0.28 -16.33 -6.14
N ALA A 332 0.87 -15.74 -5.78
CA ALA A 332 1.00 -14.88 -4.61
C ALA A 332 0.21 -13.57 -4.77
N TYR A 333 0.25 -12.96 -5.94
CA TYR A 333 -0.52 -11.76 -6.26
C TYR A 333 -2.03 -12.07 -6.28
N GLU A 334 -2.47 -13.15 -6.89
CA GLU A 334 -3.88 -13.56 -6.88
C GLU A 334 -4.35 -13.88 -5.45
N LYS A 335 -3.54 -14.54 -4.61
CA LYS A 335 -3.83 -14.73 -3.19
C LYS A 335 -3.92 -13.40 -2.44
N PHE A 336 -3.03 -12.44 -2.69
CA PHE A 336 -3.09 -11.11 -2.10
C PHE A 336 -4.34 -10.34 -2.57
N LYS A 337 -4.65 -10.39 -3.86
CA LYS A 337 -5.83 -9.78 -4.46
C LYS A 337 -7.13 -10.40 -3.92
N ASN A 338 -7.17 -11.72 -3.76
CA ASN A 338 -8.30 -12.42 -3.15
C ASN A 338 -8.38 -12.12 -1.66
N TYR A 339 -7.27 -12.10 -0.94
CA TYR A 339 -7.22 -11.67 0.45
C TYR A 339 -7.76 -10.24 0.64
N THR A 340 -7.43 -9.31 -0.23
CA THR A 340 -7.95 -7.93 -0.18
C THR A 340 -9.42 -7.83 -0.62
N LYS A 341 -9.90 -8.73 -1.48
CA LYS A 341 -11.31 -8.80 -1.93
C LYS A 341 -12.22 -9.54 -0.96
N GLU A 342 -11.80 -10.70 -0.47
CA GLU A 342 -12.60 -11.60 0.37
C GLU A 342 -12.63 -11.15 1.82
N ASN A 343 -11.53 -10.57 2.26
CA ASN A 343 -11.48 -9.98 3.57
C ASN A 343 -11.72 -8.47 3.41
N GLU A 344 -12.91 -8.01 3.63
CA GLU A 344 -13.18 -6.60 3.96
C GLU A 344 -12.31 -6.10 5.13
N LEU A 345 -11.33 -6.90 5.53
CA LEU A 345 -10.49 -6.79 6.71
C LEU A 345 -9.58 -5.57 6.64
N TRP A 346 -8.98 -5.30 5.48
CA TRP A 346 -8.16 -4.10 5.29
C TRP A 346 -9.03 -2.83 5.31
N TYR A 347 -10.25 -2.89 4.76
CA TYR A 347 -11.22 -1.80 4.79
C TYR A 347 -11.75 -1.59 6.22
N LYS A 348 -12.01 -2.67 6.96
CA LYS A 348 -12.37 -2.61 8.38
C LYS A 348 -11.22 -2.08 9.22
N GLU A 349 -9.98 -2.39 8.92
CA GLU A 349 -8.82 -1.76 9.57
C GLU A 349 -8.70 -0.27 9.25
N LEU A 350 -8.88 0.13 8.00
CA LEU A 350 -8.93 1.54 7.62
C LEU A 350 -10.06 2.28 8.32
N SER A 351 -11.26 1.70 8.32
CA SER A 351 -12.42 2.24 9.01
C SER A 351 -12.18 2.30 10.52
N PHE A 352 -11.57 1.28 11.09
CA PHE A 352 -11.17 1.25 12.49
C PHE A 352 -10.10 2.32 12.81
N TRP A 353 -9.13 2.53 11.91
CA TRP A 353 -8.14 3.60 12.04
C TRP A 353 -8.78 4.99 11.94
N LYS A 354 -9.70 5.20 11.02
CA LYS A 354 -10.41 6.48 10.84
C LYS A 354 -11.36 6.79 12.00
N VAL A 355 -12.16 5.84 12.45
CA VAL A 355 -13.00 5.99 13.64
C VAL A 355 -12.14 6.30 14.86
N ARG A 356 -11.02 5.64 14.99
CA ARG A 356 -10.06 5.90 16.07
C ARG A 356 -9.27 7.20 15.92
N SER A 357 -9.18 7.83 14.75
CA SER A 357 -8.51 9.12 14.52
C SER A 357 -9.43 10.34 14.62
N GLY A 358 -10.71 10.15 14.93
CA GLY A 358 -11.67 11.27 15.08
C GLY A 358 -12.04 11.96 13.75
N THR A 359 -11.60 11.44 12.61
CA THR A 359 -11.90 11.96 11.26
C THR A 359 -13.08 11.28 10.59
N ALA A 360 -13.88 10.51 11.34
CA ALA A 360 -15.02 9.77 10.81
C ALA A 360 -16.25 10.66 10.66
N GLU A 361 -16.50 11.12 9.45
CA GLU A 361 -17.88 11.21 8.98
C GLU A 361 -18.41 9.77 8.80
N SER A 362 -19.63 9.53 9.24
CA SER A 362 -20.28 8.22 9.29
C SER A 362 -20.16 7.45 7.96
N PHE A 363 -19.36 6.41 7.95
CA PHE A 363 -19.28 5.47 6.82
C PHE A 363 -20.49 4.54 6.84
N ASN A 364 -21.33 4.64 5.84
CA ASN A 364 -22.40 3.69 5.57
C ASN A 364 -21.80 2.34 5.18
N HIS A 365 -21.99 1.31 6.01
CA HIS A 365 -21.34 -0.01 6.00
C HIS A 365 -21.76 -0.96 4.85
N LYS A 366 -22.03 -0.49 3.64
CA LYS A 366 -22.21 -1.39 2.51
C LYS A 366 -20.89 -1.47 1.74
N ALA A 367 -20.28 -2.66 1.73
CA ALA A 367 -19.10 -2.97 0.93
C ALA A 367 -19.32 -2.51 -0.52
N PRO A 368 -18.63 -1.45 -1.00
CA PRO A 368 -18.92 -0.90 -2.32
C PRO A 368 -18.45 -1.80 -3.47
N PHE A 369 -17.64 -2.82 -3.18
CA PHE A 369 -16.85 -3.55 -4.18
C PHE A 369 -17.48 -4.85 -4.71
N SER A 370 -18.57 -5.34 -4.12
CA SER A 370 -19.19 -6.59 -4.57
C SER A 370 -20.06 -6.44 -5.83
N LYS A 371 -20.47 -5.22 -6.18
CA LYS A 371 -21.43 -4.96 -7.29
C LYS A 371 -20.81 -4.24 -8.49
N ASN A 372 -19.63 -3.61 -8.34
CA ASN A 372 -19.00 -2.80 -9.37
C ASN A 372 -17.62 -3.31 -9.73
N VAL A 373 -17.16 -3.00 -10.93
CA VAL A 373 -15.81 -3.17 -11.45
C VAL A 373 -15.24 -1.80 -11.82
N TYR A 374 -13.93 -1.65 -11.72
CA TYR A 374 -13.22 -0.40 -11.98
C TYR A 374 -12.19 -0.62 -13.06
N ALA A 375 -12.26 0.19 -14.11
CA ALA A 375 -11.34 0.13 -15.24
C ALA A 375 -10.74 1.52 -15.51
N PHE A 376 -9.66 1.58 -16.28
CA PHE A 376 -8.84 2.77 -16.45
C PHE A 376 -8.81 3.21 -17.91
N THR A 377 -8.93 4.53 -18.15
CA THR A 377 -8.70 5.11 -19.47
C THR A 377 -7.19 5.23 -19.75
N PRO A 378 -6.78 5.49 -21.02
CA PRO A 378 -5.40 5.79 -21.35
C PRO A 378 -4.83 7.04 -20.67
N LYS A 379 -5.70 7.94 -20.23
CA LYS A 379 -5.33 9.13 -19.45
C LYS A 379 -5.19 8.86 -17.96
N GLY A 380 -5.56 7.64 -17.52
CA GLY A 380 -5.53 7.23 -16.12
C GLY A 380 -6.80 7.53 -15.32
N ASP A 381 -7.86 8.03 -15.98
CA ASP A 381 -9.15 8.23 -15.29
C ASP A 381 -9.76 6.89 -14.90
N ILE A 382 -10.42 6.85 -13.76
CA ILE A 382 -11.11 5.66 -13.26
C ILE A 382 -12.56 5.69 -13.71
N VAL A 383 -13.01 4.59 -14.30
CA VAL A 383 -14.40 4.38 -14.70
C VAL A 383 -15.01 3.27 -13.85
N GLU A 384 -16.00 3.64 -13.04
CA GLU A 384 -16.80 2.71 -12.26
C GLU A 384 -17.96 2.16 -13.10
N LEU A 385 -18.11 0.84 -13.12
CA LEU A 385 -19.12 0.13 -13.88
C LEU A 385 -19.75 -0.99 -13.05
N PRO A 386 -21.03 -1.32 -13.26
CA PRO A 386 -21.61 -2.53 -12.65
C PRO A 386 -20.87 -3.79 -13.14
N LYS A 387 -20.72 -4.77 -12.26
CA LYS A 387 -20.14 -6.08 -12.62
C LYS A 387 -20.92 -6.70 -13.79
N GLY A 388 -20.21 -7.14 -14.83
CA GLY A 388 -20.78 -7.64 -16.07
C GLY A 388 -20.96 -6.55 -17.15
N ALA A 389 -20.51 -5.33 -16.91
CA ALA A 389 -20.50 -4.27 -17.92
C ALA A 389 -19.57 -4.62 -19.08
N SER A 390 -19.98 -4.26 -20.28
CA SER A 390 -19.25 -4.51 -21.52
C SER A 390 -18.31 -3.35 -21.89
N LEU A 391 -17.44 -3.57 -22.89
CA LEU A 391 -16.61 -2.52 -23.49
C LEU A 391 -17.45 -1.33 -23.98
N VAL A 392 -18.66 -1.58 -24.49
CA VAL A 392 -19.61 -0.52 -24.90
C VAL A 392 -20.07 0.29 -23.69
N ASP A 393 -20.39 -0.36 -22.58
CA ASP A 393 -20.76 0.33 -21.34
C ASP A 393 -19.62 1.24 -20.86
N PHE A 394 -18.38 0.76 -20.91
CA PHE A 394 -17.19 1.55 -20.59
C PHE A 394 -17.08 2.77 -21.53
N ALA A 395 -17.20 2.58 -22.85
CA ALA A 395 -17.07 3.66 -23.82
C ALA A 395 -18.09 4.78 -23.57
N TYR A 396 -19.36 4.43 -23.30
CA TYR A 396 -20.42 5.40 -22.98
C TYR A 396 -20.23 6.04 -21.59
N SER A 397 -19.60 5.35 -20.66
CA SER A 397 -19.30 5.92 -19.35
C SER A 397 -18.21 6.98 -19.42
N VAL A 398 -17.22 6.81 -20.28
CA VAL A 398 -16.19 7.81 -20.53
C VAL A 398 -16.78 9.03 -21.24
N HIS A 399 -17.35 8.84 -22.43
CA HIS A 399 -17.99 9.91 -23.19
C HIS A 399 -18.98 9.36 -24.20
N SER A 400 -20.13 10.04 -24.39
CA SER A 400 -21.16 9.59 -25.32
C SER A 400 -20.65 9.46 -26.74
N SER A 401 -19.82 10.39 -27.23
CA SER A 401 -19.24 10.31 -28.57
C SER A 401 -18.29 9.15 -28.79
N LEU A 402 -17.57 8.71 -27.73
CA LEU A 402 -16.76 7.51 -27.80
C LEU A 402 -17.62 6.26 -27.88
N GLY A 403 -18.68 6.19 -27.09
CA GLY A 403 -19.66 5.12 -27.16
C GLY A 403 -20.35 5.04 -28.56
N ASP A 404 -20.83 6.15 -29.09
CA ASP A 404 -21.50 6.21 -30.39
C ASP A 404 -20.62 5.71 -31.55
N LYS A 405 -19.32 5.93 -31.48
CA LYS A 405 -18.34 5.62 -32.54
C LYS A 405 -17.48 4.37 -32.26
N CYS A 406 -17.75 3.68 -31.19
CA CYS A 406 -16.97 2.53 -30.77
C CYS A 406 -17.03 1.37 -31.76
N VAL A 407 -15.88 0.74 -32.07
CA VAL A 407 -15.78 -0.46 -32.93
C VAL A 407 -15.07 -1.61 -32.25
N GLY A 408 -14.47 -1.38 -31.09
CA GLY A 408 -13.69 -2.30 -30.31
C GLY A 408 -12.74 -1.54 -29.43
N GLY A 409 -11.77 -2.22 -28.84
CA GLY A 409 -10.75 -1.57 -28.01
C GLY A 409 -9.56 -2.45 -27.73
N HIS A 410 -8.54 -1.88 -27.16
CA HIS A 410 -7.46 -2.65 -26.53
C HIS A 410 -7.68 -2.68 -25.03
N VAL A 411 -7.73 -3.87 -24.49
CA VAL A 411 -7.74 -4.10 -23.05
C VAL A 411 -6.40 -4.73 -22.67
N ASN A 412 -5.64 -4.05 -21.82
CA ASN A 412 -4.32 -4.52 -21.41
C ASN A 412 -3.41 -4.84 -22.63
N GLN A 413 -3.47 -3.97 -23.67
CA GLN A 413 -2.74 -4.07 -24.94
C GLN A 413 -3.24 -5.19 -25.91
N LYS A 414 -4.27 -5.96 -25.55
CA LYS A 414 -4.87 -6.97 -26.44
C LYS A 414 -6.16 -6.41 -27.03
N TYR A 415 -6.33 -6.56 -28.35
CA TYR A 415 -7.58 -6.17 -28.99
C TYR A 415 -8.74 -7.05 -28.51
N VAL A 416 -9.86 -6.41 -28.19
CA VAL A 416 -11.09 -7.07 -27.74
C VAL A 416 -12.31 -6.51 -28.49
N SER A 417 -13.35 -7.34 -28.56
CA SER A 417 -14.62 -6.99 -29.18
C SER A 417 -15.53 -6.17 -28.24
N LEU A 418 -16.60 -5.60 -28.80
CA LEU A 418 -17.52 -4.71 -28.08
C LEU A 418 -18.23 -5.35 -26.88
N ASN A 419 -18.44 -6.67 -26.92
CA ASN A 419 -19.08 -7.45 -25.85
C ASN A 419 -18.12 -7.96 -24.79
N TYR A 420 -16.83 -7.59 -24.85
CA TYR A 420 -15.87 -7.95 -23.81
C TYR A 420 -16.36 -7.45 -22.45
N LEU A 421 -16.38 -8.31 -21.46
CA LEU A 421 -16.80 -7.98 -20.09
C LEU A 421 -15.61 -7.38 -19.33
N ILE A 422 -15.76 -6.12 -18.96
CA ILE A 422 -14.75 -5.36 -18.22
C ILE A 422 -14.47 -6.04 -16.88
N GLN A 423 -13.18 -6.22 -16.58
CA GLN A 423 -12.70 -6.76 -15.34
C GLN A 423 -12.08 -5.67 -14.48
N ASP A 424 -12.00 -5.93 -13.15
CA ASP A 424 -11.30 -5.02 -12.25
C ASP A 424 -9.83 -4.84 -12.66
N GLY A 425 -9.43 -3.57 -12.75
CA GLY A 425 -8.05 -3.22 -13.11
C GLY A 425 -7.76 -3.22 -14.61
N ASP A 426 -8.77 -3.39 -15.47
CA ASP A 426 -8.58 -3.31 -16.91
C ASP A 426 -8.15 -1.91 -17.34
N TYR A 427 -7.10 -1.85 -18.16
CA TYR A 427 -6.66 -0.65 -18.85
C TYR A 427 -7.25 -0.66 -20.25
N VAL A 428 -8.17 0.26 -20.53
CA VAL A 428 -9.06 0.19 -21.69
C VAL A 428 -8.86 1.38 -22.61
N GLU A 429 -8.38 1.13 -23.83
CA GLU A 429 -8.28 2.10 -24.91
C GLU A 429 -9.37 1.82 -25.94
N ILE A 430 -10.34 2.71 -26.09
CA ILE A 430 -11.44 2.56 -27.07
C ILE A 430 -10.98 2.90 -28.47
N LYS A 431 -11.29 2.04 -29.42
CA LYS A 431 -11.13 2.31 -30.86
C LYS A 431 -12.44 2.81 -31.44
N THR A 432 -12.37 3.90 -32.19
CA THR A 432 -13.52 4.57 -32.77
C THR A 432 -13.40 4.71 -34.28
N THR A 433 -14.56 4.89 -34.97
CA THR A 433 -14.63 5.29 -36.36
C THR A 433 -15.14 6.73 -36.47
N ASN A 434 -15.10 7.30 -37.68
CA ASN A 434 -15.64 8.64 -37.93
C ASN A 434 -17.20 8.65 -38.00
N LYS A 435 -17.83 7.47 -38.12
CA LYS A 435 -19.28 7.32 -38.23
C LYS A 435 -19.87 6.77 -36.94
N VAL A 436 -21.14 7.11 -36.66
CA VAL A 436 -21.91 6.50 -35.59
C VAL A 436 -22.13 5.03 -35.93
N ASN A 437 -21.68 4.12 -35.05
CA ASN A 437 -21.71 2.67 -35.26
C ASN A 437 -22.72 1.97 -34.34
N ALA A 438 -23.43 2.71 -33.47
CA ALA A 438 -24.39 2.15 -32.54
C ALA A 438 -25.50 1.41 -33.26
N ASN A 439 -25.70 0.13 -32.92
CA ASN A 439 -26.75 -0.72 -33.51
C ASN A 439 -27.57 -1.45 -32.43
N ARG A 440 -28.64 -2.12 -32.86
CA ARG A 440 -29.61 -2.77 -31.97
C ARG A 440 -28.99 -3.96 -31.21
N ASP A 441 -28.00 -4.64 -31.79
CA ASP A 441 -27.37 -5.81 -31.17
C ASP A 441 -26.60 -5.45 -29.91
N TRP A 442 -26.13 -4.21 -29.78
CA TRP A 442 -25.43 -3.75 -28.58
C TRP A 442 -26.32 -3.78 -27.33
N LEU A 443 -27.64 -3.68 -27.47
CA LEU A 443 -28.58 -3.80 -26.35
C LEU A 443 -28.62 -5.19 -25.72
N LYS A 444 -28.06 -6.22 -26.40
CA LYS A 444 -28.00 -7.60 -25.91
C LYS A 444 -26.95 -7.76 -24.78
N PHE A 445 -25.89 -6.95 -24.80
CA PHE A 445 -24.78 -7.07 -23.85
C PHE A 445 -24.49 -5.77 -23.08
N ALA A 446 -24.98 -4.62 -23.53
CA ALA A 446 -24.91 -3.40 -22.73
C ALA A 446 -25.84 -3.51 -21.51
N ILE A 447 -25.32 -3.24 -20.31
CA ILE A 447 -26.12 -3.34 -19.08
C ILE A 447 -26.40 -2.01 -18.42
N THR A 448 -25.55 -0.98 -18.65
CA THR A 448 -25.73 0.34 -18.03
C THR A 448 -26.91 1.10 -18.63
N LYS A 449 -27.65 1.82 -17.78
CA LYS A 449 -28.76 2.68 -18.18
C LYS A 449 -28.31 3.71 -19.23
N ARG A 450 -27.16 4.35 -18.97
CA ARG A 450 -26.58 5.37 -19.87
C ARG A 450 -26.29 4.83 -21.27
N ALA A 451 -25.62 3.66 -21.37
CA ALA A 451 -25.35 3.04 -22.67
C ALA A 451 -26.66 2.70 -23.41
N LYS A 452 -27.62 2.06 -22.75
CA LYS A 452 -28.91 1.68 -23.32
C LYS A 452 -29.71 2.88 -23.83
N GLU A 453 -29.72 3.98 -23.09
CA GLU A 453 -30.41 5.22 -23.51
C GLU A 453 -29.77 5.84 -24.73
N HIS A 454 -28.46 5.96 -24.79
CA HIS A 454 -27.74 6.50 -25.93
C HIS A 454 -27.88 5.63 -27.17
N ILE A 455 -27.78 4.31 -27.05
CA ILE A 455 -28.00 3.36 -28.16
C ILE A 455 -29.41 3.55 -28.73
N ARG A 456 -30.45 3.56 -27.89
CA ARG A 456 -31.85 3.76 -28.33
C ARG A 456 -32.04 5.10 -29.03
N LYS A 457 -31.47 6.19 -28.49
CA LYS A 457 -31.51 7.52 -29.07
C LYS A 457 -30.90 7.57 -30.48
N ASN A 458 -29.78 6.91 -30.69
CA ASN A 458 -29.11 6.82 -31.98
C ASN A 458 -29.94 6.00 -32.99
N LEU A 459 -30.54 4.88 -32.54
CA LEU A 459 -31.43 4.07 -33.38
C LEU A 459 -32.65 4.87 -33.87
N LEU A 460 -33.30 5.66 -33.00
CA LEU A 460 -34.41 6.53 -33.35
C LEU A 460 -34.01 7.62 -34.36
N ARG A 461 -32.83 8.26 -34.14
CA ARG A 461 -32.33 9.28 -35.10
C ARG A 461 -32.06 8.71 -36.50
N ASN A 462 -31.61 7.45 -36.57
CA ASN A 462 -31.35 6.78 -37.85
C ASN A 462 -32.65 6.36 -38.56
N LEU A 463 -33.75 6.13 -37.83
CA LEU A 463 -35.08 5.86 -38.40
C LEU A 463 -35.73 7.13 -38.97
N VAL A 464 -35.50 8.27 -38.38
CA VAL A 464 -36.05 9.59 -38.83
C VAL A 464 -35.26 10.16 -40.03
N LYS A 465 -34.05 9.67 -40.31
CA LYS A 465 -33.21 10.09 -41.44
C LYS A 465 -33.37 9.20 -42.69
N LYS A 466 -34.13 8.13 -42.63
CA LYS A 466 -34.58 7.31 -43.74
C LYS A 466 -36.02 7.72 -44.13
#